data_415c2c09d8f03dc8c544b4a59e106658
#
_entry.id   415c2c09d8f03dc8c544b4a59e106658
#
_cell.length_a   1.000
_cell.length_b   1.000
_cell.length_c   1.000
_cell.angle_alpha   90.00
_cell.angle_beta   90.00
_cell.angle_gamma   90.00
#
_symmetry.space_group_name_H-M   'P 1'
#
loop_
_entity.id
_entity.type
_entity.pdbx_description
1 polymer ?
#
loop_
_entity_poly.entity_id
_entity_poly.type
_entity_poly.pdbx_seq_one_letter_code
_entity_poly.pdbx_strand_id
1 'polypeptide(L)'
;IYTSMNFQPNVILIDGTSYIYRAFHALPPLTTSTGKPTGATRGFAAMLNKLIKTYPETPMVMVFDAKGKNFRNDYYEKYKANRPPMPNELRHQIEDIKKLCGLFNFTVQEVEDVEADDVIATLVSNLTEDKILISSPDKDLTQLVSKNVIQHNSMSDIFFDENGVKEKFGVFPNKVAELLALVGDKSDNIPGITKVGEKTAAKWLNEYGSLDEVIKNAENITGKVGENLREEKNVLQRNFFLVSLKSDINLELQKSDISTPKANSSGLQEFYKGLEFLSLIHI
;
A
#
# COMPACT_ATOMS: atom_id res chain seq x y z
N ILE A 1 14.26 -5.35 15.41
CA ILE A 1 13.27 -4.31 15.80
C ILE A 1 14.00 -2.99 15.64
N TYR A 2 13.92 -2.41 14.44
CA TYR A 2 14.53 -1.11 14.19
C TYR A 2 13.56 -0.04 14.65
N THR A 3 13.92 0.62 15.73
CA THR A 3 13.23 1.80 16.23
C THR A 3 13.57 2.99 15.34
N SER A 4 12.57 3.46 14.61
CA SER A 4 12.59 4.71 13.84
C SER A 4 12.69 5.98 14.71
N MET A 5 13.34 5.88 15.88
CA MET A 5 13.38 6.99 16.87
C MET A 5 13.94 8.32 16.33
N ASN A 6 14.57 8.31 15.14
CA ASN A 6 15.16 9.52 14.55
C ASN A 6 14.64 9.88 13.15
N PHE A 7 13.66 9.16 12.60
CA PHE A 7 13.09 9.51 11.30
C PHE A 7 11.94 10.48 11.48
N GLN A 8 12.16 11.72 11.07
CA GLN A 8 11.13 12.76 11.04
C GLN A 8 10.70 12.96 9.59
N PRO A 9 9.51 12.51 9.20
CA PRO A 9 9.03 12.67 7.84
C PRO A 9 8.65 14.13 7.56
N ASN A 10 8.94 14.57 6.33
CA ASN A 10 8.45 15.85 5.81
C ASN A 10 7.06 15.70 5.16
N VAL A 11 6.75 14.48 4.69
CA VAL A 11 5.45 14.13 4.07
C VAL A 11 5.09 12.70 4.46
N ILE A 12 3.80 12.46 4.68
CA ILE A 12 3.25 11.12 4.90
C ILE A 12 2.31 10.78 3.75
N LEU A 13 2.55 9.65 3.10
CA LEU A 13 1.69 9.08 2.08
C LEU A 13 0.92 7.90 2.69
N ILE A 14 -0.40 7.96 2.64
CA ILE A 14 -1.27 7.00 3.31
C ILE A 14 -2.03 6.20 2.25
N ASP A 15 -1.87 4.89 2.29
CA ASP A 15 -2.70 3.97 1.53
C ASP A 15 -4.09 3.89 2.17
N GLY A 16 -4.99 4.72 1.65
CA GLY A 16 -6.34 4.88 2.17
C GLY A 16 -7.19 3.64 1.98
N THR A 17 -7.01 2.92 0.88
CA THR A 17 -7.72 1.68 0.60
C THR A 17 -7.38 0.60 1.63
N SER A 18 -6.10 0.40 1.92
CA SER A 18 -5.67 -0.52 2.98
C SER A 18 -6.17 -0.10 4.36
N TYR A 19 -6.21 1.21 4.64
CA TYR A 19 -6.78 1.73 5.89
C TYR A 19 -8.27 1.41 6.03
N ILE A 20 -9.05 1.54 4.95
CA ILE A 20 -10.47 1.20 4.90
C ILE A 20 -10.68 -0.27 5.24
N TYR A 21 -10.01 -1.18 4.54
CA TYR A 21 -10.15 -2.62 4.78
C TYR A 21 -9.69 -3.02 6.18
N ARG A 22 -8.59 -2.44 6.65
CA ARG A 22 -8.13 -2.66 8.02
C ARG A 22 -9.18 -2.23 9.05
N ALA A 23 -9.74 -1.04 8.91
CA ALA A 23 -10.76 -0.52 9.81
C ALA A 23 -12.00 -1.42 9.81
N PHE A 24 -12.39 -1.92 8.64
CA PHE A 24 -13.52 -2.83 8.48
C PHE A 24 -13.32 -4.16 9.20
N HIS A 25 -12.12 -4.74 9.11
CA HIS A 25 -11.82 -6.05 9.73
C HIS A 25 -11.39 -5.96 11.19
N ALA A 26 -11.01 -4.78 11.69
CA ALA A 26 -10.51 -4.61 13.05
C ALA A 26 -11.61 -4.52 14.11
N LEU A 27 -12.82 -4.13 13.73
CA LEU A 27 -13.93 -3.93 14.65
C LEU A 27 -15.08 -4.91 14.33
N PRO A 28 -15.86 -5.30 15.35
CA PRO A 28 -17.09 -6.03 15.11
C PRO A 28 -18.06 -5.17 14.29
N PRO A 29 -19.07 -5.77 13.64
CA PRO A 29 -20.12 -5.01 12.96
C PRO A 29 -20.80 -4.02 13.92
N LEU A 30 -20.58 -2.72 13.70
CA LEU A 30 -21.22 -1.65 14.46
C LEU A 30 -22.23 -0.96 13.55
N THR A 31 -23.39 -0.61 14.12
CA THR A 31 -24.44 0.12 13.42
C THR A 31 -24.97 1.26 14.29
N THR A 32 -25.57 2.25 13.64
CA THR A 32 -26.42 3.23 14.33
C THR A 32 -27.69 2.55 14.85
N SER A 33 -28.45 3.26 15.68
CA SER A 33 -29.79 2.84 16.15
C SER A 33 -30.77 2.57 15.00
N THR A 34 -30.55 3.16 13.82
CA THR A 34 -31.32 2.96 12.59
C THR A 34 -30.79 1.83 11.69
N GLY A 35 -29.72 1.14 12.10
CA GLY A 35 -29.13 0.01 11.36
C GLY A 35 -28.09 0.39 10.30
N LYS A 36 -27.68 1.66 10.19
CA LYS A 36 -26.60 2.09 9.27
C LYS A 36 -25.26 1.52 9.76
N PRO A 37 -24.49 0.78 8.91
CA PRO A 37 -23.18 0.27 9.29
C PRO A 37 -22.17 1.41 9.50
N THR A 38 -21.36 1.33 10.56
CA THR A 38 -20.45 2.42 10.98
C THR A 38 -19.08 1.94 11.45
N GLY A 39 -18.86 0.62 11.56
CA GLY A 39 -17.63 0.05 12.13
C GLY A 39 -16.36 0.50 11.42
N ALA A 40 -16.35 0.42 10.07
CA ALA A 40 -15.19 0.84 9.28
C ALA A 40 -14.92 2.35 9.41
N THR A 41 -15.96 3.18 9.37
CA THR A 41 -15.85 4.64 9.54
C THR A 41 -15.26 5.00 10.90
N ARG A 42 -15.71 4.31 11.97
CA ARG A 42 -15.20 4.53 13.32
C ARG A 42 -13.72 4.10 13.46
N GLY A 43 -13.40 2.92 12.94
CA GLY A 43 -12.01 2.43 12.93
C GLY A 43 -11.08 3.35 12.16
N PHE A 44 -11.52 3.80 10.98
CA PHE A 44 -10.78 4.74 10.15
C PHE A 44 -10.55 6.07 10.86
N ALA A 45 -11.57 6.65 11.50
CA ALA A 45 -11.44 7.86 12.31
C ALA A 45 -10.41 7.70 13.43
N ALA A 46 -10.41 6.56 14.12
CA ALA A 46 -9.44 6.29 15.19
C ALA A 46 -8.01 6.21 14.65
N MET A 47 -7.82 5.59 13.47
CA MET A 47 -6.51 5.50 12.81
C MET A 47 -6.01 6.88 12.38
N LEU A 48 -6.86 7.73 11.78
CA LEU A 48 -6.51 9.10 11.42
C LEU A 48 -6.10 9.93 12.63
N ASN A 49 -6.90 9.87 13.70
CA ASN A 49 -6.59 10.59 14.95
C ASN A 49 -5.24 10.15 15.53
N LYS A 50 -4.94 8.84 15.53
CA LYS A 50 -3.64 8.33 15.98
C LYS A 50 -2.50 8.91 15.13
N LEU A 51 -2.65 8.90 13.82
CA LEU A 51 -1.62 9.37 12.88
C LEU A 51 -1.37 10.88 13.04
N ILE A 52 -2.44 11.69 13.08
CA ILE A 52 -2.35 13.15 13.26
C ILE A 52 -1.72 13.49 14.61
N LYS A 53 -2.07 12.78 15.68
CA LYS A 53 -1.45 12.99 17.01
C LYS A 53 0.03 12.61 17.03
N THR A 54 0.43 11.62 16.25
CA THR A 54 1.83 11.19 16.16
C THR A 54 2.66 12.17 15.34
N TYR A 55 2.06 12.78 14.30
CA TYR A 55 2.73 13.66 13.34
C TYR A 55 1.93 14.95 13.12
N PRO A 56 1.79 15.82 14.17
CA PRO A 56 0.80 16.91 14.14
C PRO A 56 1.10 18.01 13.12
N GLU A 57 2.38 18.20 12.75
CA GLU A 57 2.81 19.27 11.85
C GLU A 57 3.24 18.75 10.45
N THR A 58 2.99 17.46 10.17
CA THR A 58 3.47 16.85 8.92
C THR A 58 2.37 16.88 7.86
N PRO A 59 2.65 17.41 6.65
CA PRO A 59 1.76 17.30 5.50
C PRO A 59 1.45 15.85 5.15
N MET A 60 0.21 15.55 4.75
CA MET A 60 -0.24 14.18 4.50
C MET A 60 -1.09 14.09 3.23
N VAL A 61 -0.85 13.03 2.45
CA VAL A 61 -1.68 12.66 1.29
C VAL A 61 -2.36 11.33 1.57
N MET A 62 -3.68 11.33 1.44
CA MET A 62 -4.50 10.12 1.46
C MET A 62 -4.74 9.66 0.03
N VAL A 63 -4.36 8.44 -0.29
CA VAL A 63 -4.49 7.88 -1.64
C VAL A 63 -5.48 6.72 -1.62
N PHE A 64 -6.50 6.79 -2.49
CA PHE A 64 -7.49 5.74 -2.66
C PHE A 64 -7.40 5.12 -4.05
N ASP A 65 -7.73 3.83 -4.15
CA ASP A 65 -7.99 3.21 -5.45
C ASP A 65 -9.26 3.79 -6.07
N ALA A 66 -9.18 4.14 -7.33
CA ALA A 66 -10.36 4.49 -8.12
C ALA A 66 -11.21 3.26 -8.43
N LYS A 67 -12.48 3.50 -8.75
CA LYS A 67 -13.37 2.42 -9.17
C LYS A 67 -13.06 1.99 -10.61
N GLY A 68 -13.08 0.70 -10.86
CA GLY A 68 -12.94 0.18 -12.21
C GLY A 68 -11.74 -0.74 -12.38
N LYS A 69 -11.43 -0.99 -13.65
CA LYS A 69 -10.22 -1.72 -14.06
C LYS A 69 -9.06 -0.74 -14.17
N ASN A 70 -7.86 -1.27 -14.10
CA ASN A 70 -6.63 -0.52 -14.35
C ASN A 70 -5.82 -1.17 -15.48
N PHE A 71 -4.73 -0.52 -15.90
CA PHE A 71 -3.89 -0.98 -17.01
C PHE A 71 -3.35 -2.41 -16.82
N ARG A 72 -3.21 -2.92 -15.58
CA ARG A 72 -2.78 -4.30 -15.33
C ARG A 72 -3.86 -5.31 -15.72
N ASN A 73 -5.14 -4.97 -15.56
CA ASN A 73 -6.25 -5.82 -15.99
C ASN A 73 -6.31 -5.92 -17.53
N ASP A 74 -5.98 -4.84 -18.24
CA ASP A 74 -5.92 -4.84 -19.71
C ASP A 74 -4.77 -5.71 -20.22
N TYR A 75 -3.64 -5.70 -19.50
CA TYR A 75 -2.47 -6.51 -19.81
C TYR A 75 -2.64 -7.99 -19.44
N TYR A 76 -3.31 -8.29 -18.32
CA TYR A 76 -3.55 -9.63 -17.81
C TYR A 76 -4.94 -9.73 -17.17
N GLU A 77 -5.90 -10.27 -17.92
CA GLU A 77 -7.32 -10.36 -17.50
C GLU A 77 -7.52 -11.07 -16.15
N LYS A 78 -6.63 -12.01 -15.80
CA LYS A 78 -6.71 -12.75 -14.53
C LYS A 78 -6.16 -11.97 -13.33
N TYR A 79 -5.56 -10.79 -13.54
CA TYR A 79 -5.03 -9.96 -12.46
C TYR A 79 -6.13 -9.60 -11.47
N LYS A 80 -5.94 -9.94 -10.19
CA LYS A 80 -6.88 -9.74 -9.08
C LYS A 80 -8.29 -10.34 -9.30
N ALA A 81 -8.47 -11.22 -10.30
CA ALA A 81 -9.78 -11.81 -10.62
C ALA A 81 -10.32 -12.76 -9.53
N ASN A 82 -9.46 -13.23 -8.64
CA ASN A 82 -9.80 -14.06 -7.48
C ASN A 82 -10.22 -13.25 -6.25
N ARG A 83 -10.12 -11.89 -6.28
CA ARG A 83 -10.53 -11.05 -5.16
C ARG A 83 -12.06 -11.00 -5.05
N PRO A 84 -12.63 -11.22 -3.86
CA PRO A 84 -14.06 -11.05 -3.67
C PRO A 84 -14.46 -9.58 -3.85
N PRO A 85 -15.70 -9.29 -4.27
CA PRO A 85 -16.18 -7.93 -4.33
C PRO A 85 -16.22 -7.30 -2.93
N MET A 86 -16.13 -5.97 -2.88
CA MET A 86 -16.24 -5.23 -1.63
C MET A 86 -17.57 -5.57 -0.92
N PRO A 87 -17.52 -5.94 0.37
CA PRO A 87 -18.73 -6.19 1.17
C PRO A 87 -19.71 -5.01 1.13
N ASN A 88 -21.01 -5.28 1.07
CA ASN A 88 -22.02 -4.23 1.02
C ASN A 88 -21.97 -3.31 2.24
N GLU A 89 -21.75 -3.87 3.43
CA GLU A 89 -21.62 -3.12 4.68
C GLU A 89 -20.45 -2.14 4.64
N LEU A 90 -19.35 -2.49 3.97
CA LEU A 90 -18.22 -1.58 3.76
C LEU A 90 -18.55 -0.53 2.70
N ARG A 91 -19.17 -0.95 1.60
CA ARG A 91 -19.52 -0.05 0.47
C ARG A 91 -20.38 1.13 0.93
N HIS A 92 -21.30 0.91 1.86
CA HIS A 92 -22.16 1.97 2.41
C HIS A 92 -21.41 2.97 3.30
N GLN A 93 -20.17 2.68 3.69
CA GLN A 93 -19.37 3.54 4.56
C GLN A 93 -18.32 4.36 3.80
N ILE A 94 -18.09 4.08 2.50
CA ILE A 94 -17.02 4.73 1.72
C ILE A 94 -17.22 6.25 1.64
N GLU A 95 -18.46 6.70 1.42
CA GLU A 95 -18.77 8.14 1.34
C GLU A 95 -18.55 8.84 2.69
N ASP A 96 -18.93 8.21 3.79
CA ASP A 96 -18.68 8.73 5.12
C ASP A 96 -17.17 8.83 5.42
N ILE A 97 -16.39 7.84 4.98
CA ILE A 97 -14.93 7.83 5.12
C ILE A 97 -14.28 8.95 4.30
N LYS A 98 -14.71 9.15 3.05
CA LYS A 98 -14.22 10.25 2.21
C LYS A 98 -14.60 11.62 2.79
N LYS A 99 -15.83 11.76 3.30
CA LYS A 99 -16.28 12.96 4.01
C LYS A 99 -15.41 13.24 5.24
N LEU A 100 -15.06 12.20 5.98
CA LEU A 100 -14.19 12.31 7.15
C LEU A 100 -12.79 12.84 6.77
N CYS A 101 -12.21 12.37 5.65
CA CYS A 101 -10.94 12.93 5.14
C CYS A 101 -11.05 14.43 4.87
N GLY A 102 -12.17 14.88 4.27
CA GLY A 102 -12.43 16.31 4.06
C GLY A 102 -12.57 17.10 5.36
N LEU A 103 -13.22 16.53 6.39
CA LEU A 103 -13.35 17.16 7.70
C LEU A 103 -12.03 17.29 8.46
N PHE A 104 -11.06 16.44 8.17
CA PHE A 104 -9.68 16.57 8.65
C PHE A 104 -8.78 17.36 7.70
N ASN A 105 -9.31 17.87 6.59
CA ASN A 105 -8.55 18.62 5.58
C ASN A 105 -7.35 17.86 5.02
N PHE A 106 -7.49 16.54 4.77
CA PHE A 106 -6.47 15.78 4.08
C PHE A 106 -6.41 16.18 2.60
N THR A 107 -5.21 16.25 2.05
CA THR A 107 -5.02 16.17 0.59
C THR A 107 -5.36 14.76 0.15
N VAL A 108 -6.31 14.61 -0.77
CA VAL A 108 -6.79 13.30 -1.24
C VAL A 108 -6.46 13.12 -2.72
N GLN A 109 -5.96 11.93 -3.08
CA GLN A 109 -5.72 11.50 -4.44
C GLN A 109 -6.49 10.22 -4.74
N GLU A 110 -7.18 10.19 -5.88
CA GLU A 110 -7.86 9.03 -6.44
C GLU A 110 -7.78 9.20 -7.97
N VAL A 111 -7.00 8.36 -8.63
CA VAL A 111 -6.68 8.49 -10.06
C VAL A 111 -7.21 7.29 -10.81
N GLU A 112 -7.99 7.52 -11.87
CA GLU A 112 -8.56 6.46 -12.69
C GLU A 112 -7.49 5.67 -13.44
N ASP A 113 -7.80 4.43 -13.79
CA ASP A 113 -6.96 3.49 -14.57
C ASP A 113 -5.63 3.07 -13.93
N VAL A 114 -5.35 3.50 -12.69
CA VAL A 114 -4.16 3.12 -11.91
C VAL A 114 -4.53 2.71 -10.49
N GLU A 115 -3.61 2.07 -9.79
CA GLU A 115 -3.79 1.71 -8.39
C GLU A 115 -3.24 2.78 -7.44
N ALA A 116 -3.74 2.81 -6.21
CA ALA A 116 -3.23 3.70 -5.17
C ALA A 116 -1.71 3.57 -5.00
N ASP A 117 -1.19 2.35 -5.12
CA ASP A 117 0.25 2.06 -5.02
C ASP A 117 1.07 2.76 -6.10
N ASP A 118 0.55 2.85 -7.34
CA ASP A 118 1.20 3.57 -8.45
C ASP A 118 1.19 5.08 -8.21
N VAL A 119 0.10 5.60 -7.66
CA VAL A 119 0.01 7.03 -7.27
C VAL A 119 1.02 7.32 -6.15
N ILE A 120 1.12 6.46 -5.14
CA ILE A 120 2.12 6.58 -4.06
C ILE A 120 3.54 6.53 -4.65
N ALA A 121 3.83 5.59 -5.56
CA ALA A 121 5.13 5.48 -6.21
C ALA A 121 5.49 6.74 -7.01
N THR A 122 4.51 7.32 -7.71
CA THR A 122 4.70 8.57 -8.45
C THR A 122 4.95 9.76 -7.51
N LEU A 123 4.23 9.85 -6.39
CA LEU A 123 4.47 10.89 -5.38
C LEU A 123 5.87 10.76 -4.77
N VAL A 124 6.33 9.54 -4.47
CA VAL A 124 7.71 9.30 -4.01
C VAL A 124 8.72 9.77 -5.05
N SER A 125 8.48 9.48 -6.33
CA SER A 125 9.35 9.92 -7.44
C SER A 125 9.39 11.44 -7.61
N ASN A 126 8.27 12.14 -7.35
CA ASN A 126 8.18 13.59 -7.47
C ASN A 126 8.74 14.35 -6.26
N LEU A 127 8.80 13.70 -5.10
CA LEU A 127 9.22 14.30 -3.81
C LEU A 127 10.62 13.82 -3.37
N THR A 128 11.58 13.77 -4.30
CA THR A 128 12.91 13.17 -4.11
C THR A 128 13.74 13.78 -2.98
N GLU A 129 13.54 15.05 -2.68
CA GLU A 129 14.26 15.78 -1.64
C GLU A 129 13.64 15.62 -0.24
N ASP A 130 12.48 14.97 -0.16
CA ASP A 130 11.73 14.85 1.08
C ASP A 130 12.02 13.53 1.80
N LYS A 131 11.91 13.57 3.13
CA LYS A 131 11.81 12.37 3.96
C LYS A 131 10.36 11.93 3.97
N ILE A 132 10.08 10.79 3.39
CA ILE A 132 8.72 10.29 3.18
C ILE A 132 8.46 9.09 4.08
N LEU A 133 7.32 9.13 4.78
CA LEU A 133 6.77 7.96 5.45
C LEU A 133 5.58 7.43 4.64
N ILE A 134 5.71 6.20 4.15
CA ILE A 134 4.58 5.49 3.53
C ILE A 134 3.86 4.71 4.64
N SER A 135 2.60 5.02 4.88
CA SER A 135 1.78 4.32 5.86
C SER A 135 0.85 3.33 5.18
N SER A 136 1.32 2.10 5.03
CA SER A 136 0.60 0.98 4.42
C SER A 136 1.13 -0.36 4.93
N PRO A 137 0.27 -1.39 5.11
CA PRO A 137 0.68 -2.76 5.36
C PRO A 137 1.14 -3.50 4.10
N ASP A 138 0.93 -2.93 2.90
CA ASP A 138 1.21 -3.62 1.65
C ASP A 138 2.71 -3.82 1.43
N LYS A 139 3.09 -5.09 1.22
CA LYS A 139 4.49 -5.48 0.99
C LYS A 139 5.04 -4.92 -0.32
N ASP A 140 4.19 -4.67 -1.31
CA ASP A 140 4.60 -4.23 -2.63
C ASP A 140 5.19 -2.82 -2.58
N LEU A 141 4.72 -1.98 -1.65
CA LEU A 141 5.27 -0.65 -1.40
C LEU A 141 6.68 -0.66 -0.79
N THR A 142 7.18 -1.82 -0.30
CA THR A 142 8.58 -1.93 0.13
C THR A 142 9.59 -1.71 -1.01
N GLN A 143 9.14 -1.78 -2.28
CA GLN A 143 9.94 -1.42 -3.46
C GLN A 143 10.40 0.03 -3.45
N LEU A 144 9.66 0.91 -2.78
CA LEU A 144 9.89 2.35 -2.73
C LEU A 144 10.80 2.78 -1.59
N VAL A 145 11.11 1.87 -0.67
CA VAL A 145 11.96 2.15 0.48
C VAL A 145 13.35 2.53 0.02
N SER A 146 13.89 3.57 0.62
CA SER A 146 15.21 4.12 0.30
C SER A 146 15.80 4.86 1.50
N LYS A 147 16.94 5.49 1.34
CA LYS A 147 17.53 6.34 2.38
C LYS A 147 16.55 7.41 2.91
N ASN A 148 15.69 7.94 2.04
CA ASN A 148 14.74 9.01 2.37
C ASN A 148 13.29 8.52 2.51
N VAL A 149 13.00 7.26 2.23
CA VAL A 149 11.66 6.70 2.25
C VAL A 149 11.60 5.50 3.19
N ILE A 150 10.76 5.59 4.21
CA ILE A 150 10.49 4.48 5.15
C ILE A 150 9.03 4.07 5.00
N GLN A 151 8.77 2.77 5.04
CA GLN A 151 7.42 2.25 5.13
C GLN A 151 7.08 1.88 6.58
N HIS A 152 5.91 2.32 7.04
CA HIS A 152 5.31 1.91 8.29
C HIS A 152 4.15 0.96 8.03
N ASN A 153 4.32 -0.30 8.42
CA ASN A 153 3.22 -1.24 8.46
C ASN A 153 2.36 -0.95 9.68
N SER A 154 1.29 -0.20 9.46
CA SER A 154 0.39 0.24 10.51
C SER A 154 -0.37 -0.90 11.21
N MET A 155 -0.38 -2.13 10.67
CA MET A 155 -1.01 -3.30 11.31
C MET A 155 -0.13 -3.92 12.40
N SER A 156 1.16 -4.09 12.11
CA SER A 156 2.14 -4.70 13.02
C SER A 156 2.96 -3.67 13.78
N ASP A 157 2.79 -2.38 13.48
CA ASP A 157 3.57 -1.25 14.01
C ASP A 157 5.08 -1.39 13.74
N ILE A 158 5.41 -1.98 12.57
CA ILE A 158 6.79 -2.23 12.14
C ILE A 158 7.17 -1.22 11.07
N PHE A 159 8.37 -0.66 11.22
CA PHE A 159 8.98 0.24 10.23
C PHE A 159 10.00 -0.53 9.40
N PHE A 160 9.97 -0.31 8.09
CA PHE A 160 10.91 -0.86 7.13
C PHE A 160 11.76 0.25 6.52
N ASP A 161 13.04 0.26 6.87
CA ASP A 161 14.11 0.90 6.11
C ASP A 161 14.73 -0.13 5.13
N GLU A 162 15.77 0.26 4.40
CA GLU A 162 16.42 -0.63 3.42
C GLU A 162 16.94 -1.93 4.06
N ASN A 163 17.47 -1.86 5.28
CA ASN A 163 17.94 -3.03 6.01
C ASN A 163 16.80 -3.91 6.50
N GLY A 164 15.72 -3.30 6.98
CA GLY A 164 14.50 -4.02 7.38
C GLY A 164 13.85 -4.77 6.21
N VAL A 165 13.85 -4.18 5.02
CA VAL A 165 13.39 -4.85 3.79
C VAL A 165 14.30 -6.04 3.48
N LYS A 166 15.64 -5.84 3.51
CA LYS A 166 16.60 -6.92 3.27
C LYS A 166 16.48 -8.05 4.30
N GLU A 167 16.29 -7.72 5.57
CA GLU A 167 16.10 -8.72 6.62
C GLU A 167 14.82 -9.54 6.39
N LYS A 168 13.73 -8.88 5.99
CA LYS A 168 12.44 -9.53 5.76
C LYS A 168 12.41 -10.38 4.49
N PHE A 169 12.88 -9.84 3.37
CA PHE A 169 12.74 -10.46 2.05
C PHE A 169 14.03 -11.13 1.52
N GLY A 170 15.15 -10.92 2.18
CA GLY A 170 16.46 -11.43 1.74
C GLY A 170 17.09 -10.62 0.60
N VAL A 171 16.43 -9.55 0.14
CA VAL A 171 16.90 -8.65 -0.93
C VAL A 171 16.68 -7.18 -0.53
N PHE A 172 17.43 -6.27 -1.13
CA PHE A 172 17.21 -4.83 -0.98
C PHE A 172 15.95 -4.37 -1.72
N PRO A 173 15.38 -3.18 -1.38
CA PRO A 173 14.15 -2.66 -1.97
C PRO A 173 14.10 -2.69 -3.50
N ASN A 174 15.18 -2.31 -4.16
CA ASN A 174 15.30 -2.31 -5.61
C ASN A 174 15.22 -3.69 -6.28
N LYS A 175 15.18 -4.78 -5.50
CA LYS A 175 15.05 -6.16 -5.97
C LYS A 175 13.73 -6.80 -5.57
N VAL A 176 12.87 -6.10 -4.84
CA VAL A 176 11.60 -6.65 -4.36
C VAL A 176 10.67 -6.98 -5.54
N ALA A 177 10.57 -6.13 -6.55
CA ALA A 177 9.77 -6.43 -7.74
C ALA A 177 10.25 -7.70 -8.47
N GLU A 178 11.56 -7.87 -8.62
CA GLU A 178 12.16 -9.06 -9.23
C GLU A 178 11.90 -10.32 -8.38
N LEU A 179 11.96 -10.19 -7.05
CA LEU A 179 11.62 -11.26 -6.11
C LEU A 179 10.14 -11.69 -6.29
N LEU A 180 9.24 -10.72 -6.30
CA LEU A 180 7.81 -10.97 -6.45
C LEU A 180 7.47 -11.57 -7.82
N ALA A 181 8.18 -11.19 -8.89
CA ALA A 181 8.03 -11.80 -10.20
C ALA A 181 8.37 -13.30 -10.20
N LEU A 182 9.42 -13.71 -9.47
CA LEU A 182 9.84 -15.10 -9.32
C LEU A 182 8.88 -15.92 -8.44
N VAL A 183 8.49 -15.35 -7.30
CA VAL A 183 7.64 -16.01 -6.29
C VAL A 183 6.18 -16.04 -6.72
N GLY A 184 5.74 -15.01 -7.45
CA GLY A 184 4.33 -14.70 -7.71
C GLY A 184 3.62 -14.07 -6.54
N ASP A 185 2.36 -13.69 -6.75
CA ASP A 185 1.47 -13.20 -5.72
C ASP A 185 0.09 -13.85 -5.83
N LYS A 186 -0.26 -14.65 -4.80
CA LYS A 186 -1.55 -15.34 -4.77
C LYS A 186 -2.72 -14.37 -4.57
N SER A 187 -2.50 -13.28 -3.84
CA SER A 187 -3.56 -12.27 -3.59
C SER A 187 -3.94 -11.52 -4.86
N ASP A 188 -2.98 -11.36 -5.77
CA ASP A 188 -3.14 -10.69 -7.05
C ASP A 188 -3.32 -11.66 -8.23
N ASN A 189 -3.41 -12.96 -7.92
CA ASN A 189 -3.54 -14.01 -8.92
C ASN A 189 -2.38 -14.03 -9.95
N ILE A 190 -1.17 -13.74 -9.48
CA ILE A 190 0.06 -13.79 -10.28
C ILE A 190 0.78 -15.10 -9.95
N PRO A 191 0.82 -16.07 -10.88
CA PRO A 191 1.55 -17.31 -10.65
C PRO A 191 3.06 -17.07 -10.75
N GLY A 192 3.81 -17.44 -9.72
CA GLY A 192 5.27 -17.50 -9.76
C GLY A 192 5.78 -18.81 -10.37
N ILE A 193 7.10 -18.99 -10.30
CA ILE A 193 7.75 -20.25 -10.70
C ILE A 193 7.40 -21.35 -9.68
N THR A 194 6.96 -22.48 -10.18
CA THR A 194 6.53 -23.62 -9.35
C THR A 194 7.64 -24.05 -8.38
N LYS A 195 7.30 -24.16 -7.08
CA LYS A 195 8.20 -24.50 -5.96
C LYS A 195 9.29 -23.46 -5.66
N VAL A 196 9.26 -22.27 -6.27
CA VAL A 196 10.15 -21.17 -5.92
C VAL A 196 9.45 -20.28 -4.89
N GLY A 197 10.00 -20.26 -3.69
CA GLY A 197 9.59 -19.34 -2.60
C GLY A 197 10.59 -18.21 -2.41
N GLU A 198 10.29 -17.30 -1.48
CA GLU A 198 11.10 -16.10 -1.21
C GLU A 198 12.58 -16.42 -0.98
N LYS A 199 12.90 -17.44 -0.18
CA LYS A 199 14.30 -17.82 0.09
C LYS A 199 15.06 -18.24 -1.16
N THR A 200 14.44 -19.00 -2.05
CA THR A 200 15.05 -19.47 -3.31
C THR A 200 15.22 -18.31 -4.27
N ALA A 201 14.20 -17.48 -4.43
CA ALA A 201 14.23 -16.30 -5.28
C ALA A 201 15.28 -15.28 -4.79
N ALA A 202 15.33 -14.99 -3.48
CA ALA A 202 16.32 -14.11 -2.90
C ALA A 202 17.75 -14.64 -3.09
N LYS A 203 17.96 -15.95 -2.91
CA LYS A 203 19.28 -16.58 -3.18
C LYS A 203 19.69 -16.33 -4.63
N TRP A 204 18.81 -16.59 -5.61
CA TRP A 204 19.14 -16.40 -7.02
C TRP A 204 19.44 -14.94 -7.35
N LEU A 205 18.61 -13.99 -6.85
CA LEU A 205 18.84 -12.57 -7.10
C LEU A 205 20.15 -12.05 -6.47
N ASN A 206 20.52 -12.55 -5.30
CA ASN A 206 21.80 -12.20 -4.67
C ASN A 206 23.00 -12.84 -5.39
N GLU A 207 22.84 -14.03 -5.98
CA GLU A 207 23.89 -14.75 -6.68
C GLU A 207 24.12 -14.21 -8.11
N TYR A 208 23.03 -13.97 -8.85
CA TYR A 208 23.08 -13.56 -10.26
C TYR A 208 22.89 -12.06 -10.49
N GLY A 209 22.41 -11.34 -9.47
CA GLY A 209 22.30 -9.88 -9.47
C GLY A 209 21.00 -9.32 -10.01
N SER A 210 20.33 -9.97 -10.98
CA SER A 210 19.05 -9.51 -11.55
C SER A 210 18.19 -10.64 -12.04
N LEU A 211 16.89 -10.37 -12.25
CA LEU A 211 15.96 -11.32 -12.85
C LEU A 211 16.42 -11.77 -14.25
N ASP A 212 16.92 -10.84 -15.06
CA ASP A 212 17.43 -11.18 -16.40
C ASP A 212 18.64 -12.10 -16.33
N GLU A 213 19.54 -11.88 -15.39
CA GLU A 213 20.70 -12.76 -15.19
C GLU A 213 20.28 -14.13 -14.61
N VAL A 214 19.26 -14.20 -13.77
CA VAL A 214 18.65 -15.47 -13.34
C VAL A 214 18.10 -16.24 -14.54
N ILE A 215 17.38 -15.57 -15.44
CA ILE A 215 16.84 -16.19 -16.67
C ILE A 215 17.95 -16.69 -17.60
N LYS A 216 18.99 -15.88 -17.83
CA LYS A 216 20.14 -16.26 -18.68
C LYS A 216 20.90 -17.47 -18.12
N ASN A 217 21.00 -17.55 -16.79
CA ASN A 217 21.70 -18.62 -16.11
C ASN A 217 20.80 -19.81 -15.71
N ALA A 218 19.58 -19.88 -16.20
CA ALA A 218 18.62 -20.93 -15.85
C ALA A 218 19.16 -22.35 -16.09
N GLU A 219 20.02 -22.55 -17.10
CA GLU A 219 20.65 -23.84 -17.39
C GLU A 219 21.65 -24.27 -16.31
N ASN A 220 22.24 -23.34 -15.58
CA ASN A 220 23.20 -23.60 -14.51
C ASN A 220 22.51 -23.88 -13.17
N ILE A 221 21.23 -23.58 -13.04
CA ILE A 221 20.45 -23.80 -11.82
C ILE A 221 19.97 -25.26 -11.79
N THR A 222 20.51 -26.02 -10.85
CA THR A 222 20.25 -27.46 -10.72
C THR A 222 19.00 -27.78 -9.88
N GLY A 223 18.54 -29.03 -9.99
CA GLY A 223 17.42 -29.54 -9.22
C GLY A 223 16.05 -29.13 -9.77
N LYS A 224 14.99 -29.53 -9.07
CA LYS A 224 13.61 -29.36 -9.56
C LYS A 224 13.18 -27.91 -9.74
N VAL A 225 13.70 -26.99 -8.92
CA VAL A 225 13.41 -25.57 -9.07
C VAL A 225 14.06 -24.97 -10.33
N GLY A 226 15.26 -25.47 -10.72
CA GLY A 226 15.91 -25.07 -11.97
C GLY A 226 15.15 -25.60 -13.20
N GLU A 227 14.68 -26.84 -13.15
CA GLU A 227 13.81 -27.40 -14.20
C GLU A 227 12.54 -26.54 -14.36
N ASN A 228 11.84 -26.26 -13.27
CA ASN A 228 10.64 -25.43 -13.29
C ASN A 228 10.93 -24.02 -13.83
N LEU A 229 12.06 -23.41 -13.45
CA LEU A 229 12.46 -22.12 -13.99
C LEU A 229 12.61 -22.16 -15.52
N ARG A 230 13.29 -23.17 -16.07
CA ARG A 230 13.47 -23.32 -17.52
C ARG A 230 12.15 -23.49 -18.26
N GLU A 231 11.22 -24.28 -17.68
CA GLU A 231 9.90 -24.55 -18.27
C GLU A 231 8.97 -23.32 -18.21
N GLU A 232 9.06 -22.53 -17.13
CA GLU A 232 8.09 -21.48 -16.81
C GLU A 232 8.63 -20.05 -16.99
N LYS A 233 9.91 -19.84 -17.36
CA LYS A 233 10.56 -18.51 -17.43
C LYS A 233 9.84 -17.47 -18.29
N ASN A 234 9.04 -17.89 -19.25
CA ASN A 234 8.26 -17.01 -20.14
C ASN A 234 7.18 -16.19 -19.42
N VAL A 235 6.76 -16.60 -18.21
CA VAL A 235 5.81 -15.80 -17.44
C VAL A 235 6.46 -14.64 -16.69
N LEU A 236 7.80 -14.67 -16.53
CA LEU A 236 8.52 -13.76 -15.64
C LEU A 236 8.47 -12.29 -16.08
N GLN A 237 8.54 -12.02 -17.39
CA GLN A 237 8.41 -10.64 -17.88
C GLN A 237 7.02 -10.06 -17.60
N ARG A 238 5.97 -10.87 -17.84
CA ARG A 238 4.60 -10.51 -17.49
C ARG A 238 4.48 -10.26 -15.99
N ASN A 239 4.99 -11.18 -15.17
CA ASN A 239 4.93 -11.07 -13.73
C ASN A 239 5.65 -9.80 -13.24
N PHE A 240 6.86 -9.53 -13.76
CA PHE A 240 7.62 -8.34 -13.42
C PHE A 240 6.85 -7.05 -13.76
N PHE A 241 6.21 -7.00 -14.93
CA PHE A 241 5.34 -5.88 -15.30
C PHE A 241 4.17 -5.70 -14.31
N LEU A 242 3.53 -6.80 -13.89
CA LEU A 242 2.36 -6.75 -12.99
C LEU A 242 2.70 -6.32 -11.56
N VAL A 243 3.88 -6.74 -11.05
CA VAL A 243 4.31 -6.43 -9.67
C VAL A 243 5.10 -5.13 -9.56
N SER A 244 5.58 -4.59 -10.67
CA SER A 244 6.31 -3.32 -10.69
C SER A 244 5.37 -2.15 -10.50
N LEU A 245 5.74 -1.23 -9.62
CA LEU A 245 4.99 -0.01 -9.39
C LEU A 245 5.31 1.02 -10.49
N LYS A 246 4.26 1.62 -11.05
CA LYS A 246 4.39 2.70 -12.01
C LYS A 246 4.61 4.03 -11.27
N SER A 247 5.66 4.76 -11.63
CA SER A 247 6.07 5.99 -10.94
C SER A 247 6.11 7.24 -11.82
N ASP A 248 5.44 7.17 -12.97
CA ASP A 248 5.42 8.23 -14.00
C ASP A 248 4.00 8.68 -14.37
N ILE A 249 3.05 8.57 -13.43
CA ILE A 249 1.68 9.01 -13.63
C ILE A 249 1.65 10.53 -13.64
N ASN A 250 0.93 11.10 -14.59
CA ASN A 250 0.72 12.55 -14.62
C ASN A 250 -0.23 12.96 -13.47
N LEU A 251 0.33 13.43 -12.37
CA LEU A 251 -0.41 13.96 -11.23
C LEU A 251 -0.42 15.49 -11.30
N GLU A 252 -1.60 16.08 -11.16
CA GLU A 252 -1.72 17.56 -11.10
C GLU A 252 -1.26 18.12 -9.74
N LEU A 253 -1.09 17.25 -8.72
CA LEU A 253 -0.71 17.62 -7.36
C LEU A 253 0.74 18.10 -7.30
N GLN A 254 0.93 19.33 -6.83
CA GLN A 254 2.23 19.89 -6.51
C GLN A 254 2.53 19.75 -5.00
N LYS A 255 3.80 19.79 -4.61
CA LYS A 255 4.19 19.74 -3.19
C LYS A 255 3.52 20.81 -2.34
N SER A 256 3.34 22.02 -2.89
CA SER A 256 2.66 23.14 -2.22
C SER A 256 1.19 22.89 -1.90
N ASP A 257 0.56 21.92 -2.58
CA ASP A 257 -0.84 21.59 -2.41
C ASP A 257 -1.07 20.54 -1.31
N ILE A 258 0.02 19.95 -0.81
CA ILE A 258 -0.04 18.96 0.26
C ILE A 258 -0.22 19.68 1.59
N SER A 259 -1.40 19.54 2.17
CA SER A 259 -1.74 20.19 3.43
C SER A 259 -1.37 19.35 4.66
N THR A 260 -1.06 20.04 5.77
CA THR A 260 -1.08 19.41 7.08
C THR A 260 -2.53 19.24 7.51
N PRO A 261 -2.96 18.02 7.89
CA PRO A 261 -4.34 17.79 8.33
C PRO A 261 -4.71 18.67 9.50
N LYS A 262 -5.90 19.28 9.42
CA LYS A 262 -6.44 20.13 10.47
C LYS A 262 -7.92 19.82 10.66
N ALA A 263 -8.26 19.42 11.87
CA ALA A 263 -9.62 19.04 12.22
C ALA A 263 -10.59 20.25 12.13
N ASN A 264 -11.67 20.11 11.38
CA ASN A 264 -12.84 20.97 11.47
C ASN A 264 -13.69 20.50 12.65
N SER A 265 -13.46 21.05 13.84
CA SER A 265 -14.06 20.58 15.08
C SER A 265 -15.59 20.60 15.06
N SER A 266 -16.23 21.65 14.51
CA SER A 266 -17.70 21.74 14.44
C SER A 266 -18.27 20.71 13.46
N GLY A 267 -17.66 20.57 12.28
CA GLY A 267 -18.06 19.58 11.28
C GLY A 267 -17.89 18.15 11.77
N LEU A 268 -16.77 17.86 12.47
CA LEU A 268 -16.54 16.55 13.08
C LEU A 268 -17.54 16.22 14.18
N GLN A 269 -17.88 17.18 15.04
CA GLN A 269 -18.89 16.97 16.08
C GLN A 269 -20.27 16.63 15.47
N GLU A 270 -20.69 17.36 14.45
CA GLU A 270 -21.94 17.08 13.74
C GLU A 270 -21.90 15.70 13.07
N PHE A 271 -20.82 15.39 12.37
CA PHE A 271 -20.60 14.10 11.70
C PHE A 271 -20.63 12.94 12.70
N TYR A 272 -19.93 13.05 13.83
CA TYR A 272 -19.90 12.02 14.86
C TYR A 272 -21.26 11.84 15.56
N LYS A 273 -21.99 12.92 15.78
CA LYS A 273 -23.38 12.84 16.29
C LYS A 273 -24.27 12.08 15.32
N GLY A 274 -24.19 12.38 14.03
CA GLY A 274 -24.97 11.70 12.99
C GLY A 274 -24.70 10.19 12.87
N LEU A 275 -23.49 9.74 13.24
CA LEU A 275 -23.09 8.33 13.28
C LEU A 275 -23.14 7.71 14.68
N GLU A 276 -23.63 8.43 15.67
CA GLU A 276 -23.73 7.99 17.07
C GLU A 276 -22.36 7.65 17.71
N PHE A 277 -21.29 8.32 17.29
CA PHE A 277 -19.93 8.15 17.84
C PHE A 277 -19.72 8.98 19.09
N LEU A 278 -20.53 8.74 20.13
CA LEU A 278 -20.55 9.56 21.36
C LEU A 278 -19.18 9.70 22.02
N SER A 279 -18.34 8.68 21.99
CA SER A 279 -16.99 8.70 22.56
C SER A 279 -15.99 9.56 21.78
N LEU A 280 -16.30 9.97 20.55
CA LEU A 280 -15.44 10.80 19.69
C LEU A 280 -15.87 12.29 19.67
N ILE A 281 -16.99 12.63 20.29
CA ILE A 281 -17.53 14.00 20.29
C ILE A 281 -16.68 14.97 21.12
N HIS A 282 -15.87 14.46 22.05
CA HIS A 282 -15.08 15.26 22.99
C HIS A 282 -13.60 15.41 22.60
N ILE A 283 -13.29 15.19 21.31
CA ILE A 283 -11.92 15.33 20.77
C ILE A 283 -11.68 16.74 20.26
#